data_7a1891f3656d5097ffdbf69bb0e2b0ad
#
_entry.id   7a1891f3656d5097ffdbf69bb0e2b0ad
#
_cell.length_a   1.000
_cell.length_b   1.000
_cell.length_c   1.000
_cell.angle_alpha   90.00
_cell.angle_beta   90.00
_cell.angle_gamma   90.00
#
_symmetry.space_group_name_H-M   'P 1'
#
loop_
_entity.id
_entity.type
_entity.pdbx_description
1 polymer ?
#
loop_
_entity_poly.entity_id
_entity_poly.type
_entity_poly.pdbx_seq_one_letter_code
_entity_poly.pdbx_strand_id
1 'polypeptide(L)'
;MSHTASPMTAAQKIRVLIVDDHVMVRQGLRAVLQSYPNIDVVGEAGNGEEAISSVPKLQPTIVVMDIGMPSLDGIGATRLIKTQYPEIAVLGLSVNAPSYHVDAMLKAGAFDVITKDRAVDELYSAIQRATAAIQPILILQEPPPASVEQAGAAQPAEAPRTPDVMSAKVPKI
;
A
#
# COMPACT_ATOMS: atom_id res chain seq x y z
N MET A 1 -16.92 18.16 -34.58
CA MET A 1 -17.20 17.17 -33.51
C MET A 1 -15.84 16.71 -32.99
N SER A 2 -15.33 17.39 -31.95
CA SER A 2 -13.99 17.15 -31.38
C SER A 2 -14.11 16.11 -30.28
N HIS A 3 -13.61 14.92 -30.54
CA HIS A 3 -13.44 13.89 -29.52
C HIS A 3 -12.24 14.28 -28.66
N THR A 4 -12.51 14.87 -27.52
CA THR A 4 -11.54 15.01 -26.44
C THR A 4 -11.29 13.61 -25.88
N ALA A 5 -10.18 13.01 -26.30
CA ALA A 5 -9.65 11.84 -25.63
C ALA A 5 -9.31 12.23 -24.18
N SER A 6 -10.02 11.65 -23.22
CA SER A 6 -9.66 11.74 -21.80
C SER A 6 -8.21 11.28 -21.63
N PRO A 7 -7.38 11.98 -20.83
CA PRO A 7 -6.03 11.51 -20.56
C PRO A 7 -6.12 10.14 -19.89
N MET A 8 -5.44 9.15 -20.48
CA MET A 8 -5.22 7.84 -19.86
C MET A 8 -4.64 8.09 -18.47
N THR A 9 -5.35 7.68 -17.45
CA THR A 9 -4.87 7.66 -16.06
C THR A 9 -3.50 7.00 -16.08
N ALA A 10 -2.46 7.70 -15.63
CA ALA A 10 -1.11 7.15 -15.53
C ALA A 10 -1.22 5.86 -14.72
N ALA A 11 -0.91 4.72 -15.35
CA ALA A 11 -1.01 3.41 -14.71
C ALA A 11 -0.21 3.46 -13.40
N GLN A 12 -0.88 3.26 -12.28
CA GLN A 12 -0.27 3.31 -10.96
C GLN A 12 0.85 2.27 -10.91
N LYS A 13 2.08 2.71 -10.59
CA LYS A 13 3.23 1.81 -10.52
C LYS A 13 3.05 0.79 -9.40
N ILE A 14 3.51 -0.43 -9.63
CA ILE A 14 3.56 -1.49 -8.62
C ILE A 14 4.66 -1.13 -7.62
N ARG A 15 4.28 -0.91 -6.37
CA ARG A 15 5.17 -0.50 -5.28
C ARG A 15 5.74 -1.74 -4.60
N VAL A 16 7.04 -1.96 -4.70
CA VAL A 16 7.72 -3.16 -4.19
C VAL A 16 8.64 -2.81 -3.02
N LEU A 17 8.48 -3.52 -1.91
CA LEU A 17 9.43 -3.55 -0.79
C LEU A 17 10.26 -4.83 -0.91
N ILE A 18 11.59 -4.71 -0.88
CA ILE A 18 12.53 -5.86 -0.91
C ILE A 18 13.03 -6.12 0.50
N VAL A 19 12.93 -7.37 0.95
CA VAL A 19 13.34 -7.80 2.29
C VAL A 19 14.27 -9.01 2.19
N ASP A 20 15.53 -8.83 2.57
CA ASP A 20 16.57 -9.86 2.58
C ASP A 20 17.72 -9.38 3.49
N ASP A 21 18.33 -10.25 4.29
CA ASP A 21 19.44 -9.86 5.17
C ASP A 21 20.77 -9.65 4.42
N HIS A 22 20.87 -10.13 3.18
CA HIS A 22 22.05 -9.97 2.32
C HIS A 22 21.95 -8.72 1.45
N VAL A 23 22.76 -7.70 1.72
CA VAL A 23 22.79 -6.43 0.98
C VAL A 23 22.96 -6.64 -0.52
N MET A 24 23.86 -7.56 -0.93
CA MET A 24 24.13 -7.82 -2.35
C MET A 24 22.92 -8.42 -3.08
N VAL A 25 22.13 -9.24 -2.39
CA VAL A 25 20.89 -9.79 -2.96
C VAL A 25 19.88 -8.67 -3.18
N ARG A 26 19.67 -7.78 -2.18
CA ARG A 26 18.77 -6.64 -2.33
C ARG A 26 19.17 -5.74 -3.49
N GLN A 27 20.47 -5.42 -3.62
CA GLN A 27 20.96 -4.60 -4.73
C GLN A 27 20.73 -5.25 -6.09
N GLY A 28 20.95 -6.57 -6.20
CA GLY A 28 20.69 -7.33 -7.42
C GLY A 28 19.21 -7.33 -7.78
N LEU A 29 18.33 -7.63 -6.83
CA LEU A 29 16.88 -7.60 -7.03
C LEU A 29 16.37 -6.19 -7.40
N ARG A 30 16.88 -5.16 -6.75
CA ARG A 30 16.59 -3.76 -7.08
C ARG A 30 16.96 -3.45 -8.53
N ALA A 31 18.17 -3.80 -8.95
CA ALA A 31 18.64 -3.55 -10.32
C ALA A 31 17.75 -4.24 -11.35
N VAL A 32 17.36 -5.49 -11.11
CA VAL A 32 16.44 -6.23 -11.97
C VAL A 32 15.07 -5.56 -12.03
N LEU A 33 14.48 -5.23 -10.89
CA LEU A 33 13.13 -4.67 -10.83
C LEU A 33 13.06 -3.25 -11.39
N GLN A 34 14.09 -2.43 -11.21
CA GLN A 34 14.16 -1.07 -11.76
C GLN A 34 14.26 -1.03 -13.30
N SER A 35 14.58 -2.16 -13.95
CA SER A 35 14.55 -2.23 -15.42
C SER A 35 13.13 -2.21 -16.00
N TYR A 36 12.11 -2.43 -15.16
CA TYR A 36 10.69 -2.43 -15.56
C TYR A 36 10.02 -1.10 -15.22
N PRO A 37 9.52 -0.33 -16.22
CA PRO A 37 9.01 1.03 -16.01
C PRO A 37 7.74 1.11 -15.14
N ASN A 38 7.01 0.00 -15.02
CA ASN A 38 5.80 -0.12 -14.21
C ASN A 38 6.07 -0.55 -12.76
N ILE A 39 7.34 -0.76 -12.37
CA ILE A 39 7.73 -1.10 -11.00
C ILE A 39 8.39 0.12 -10.33
N ASP A 40 8.07 0.31 -9.05
CA ASP A 40 8.70 1.26 -8.15
C ASP A 40 9.20 0.52 -6.90
N VAL A 41 10.52 0.38 -6.74
CA VAL A 41 11.11 -0.20 -5.53
C VAL A 41 11.13 0.87 -4.45
N VAL A 42 10.09 0.87 -3.61
CA VAL A 42 9.82 1.92 -2.61
C VAL A 42 10.72 1.84 -1.38
N GLY A 43 11.36 0.70 -1.14
CA GLY A 43 12.30 0.54 -0.03
C GLY A 43 12.93 -0.83 0.04
N GLU A 44 13.82 -0.97 1.02
CA GLU A 44 14.50 -2.20 1.39
C GLU A 44 14.46 -2.39 2.90
N ALA A 45 14.50 -3.64 3.36
CA ALA A 45 14.63 -4.00 4.76
C ALA A 45 15.60 -5.19 4.91
N GLY A 46 16.35 -5.22 6.00
CA GLY A 46 17.35 -6.27 6.28
C GLY A 46 16.85 -7.39 7.18
N ASN A 47 15.64 -7.29 7.70
CA ASN A 47 15.02 -8.30 8.58
C ASN A 47 13.50 -8.11 8.65
N GLY A 48 12.82 -9.07 9.31
CA GLY A 48 11.36 -9.08 9.40
C GLY A 48 10.78 -7.91 10.20
N GLU A 49 11.43 -7.48 11.28
CA GLU A 49 10.96 -6.35 12.10
C GLU A 49 11.02 -5.03 11.31
N GLU A 50 12.13 -4.82 10.60
CA GLU A 50 12.31 -3.66 9.74
C GLU A 50 11.27 -3.65 8.61
N ALA A 51 10.98 -4.81 8.01
CA ALA A 51 9.96 -4.96 6.99
C ALA A 51 8.58 -4.52 7.52
N ILE A 52 8.16 -5.05 8.67
CA ILE A 52 6.86 -4.72 9.28
C ILE A 52 6.76 -3.23 9.58
N SER A 53 7.81 -2.63 10.16
CA SER A 53 7.84 -1.20 10.50
C SER A 53 7.84 -0.27 9.27
N SER A 54 8.30 -0.78 8.12
CA SER A 54 8.37 -0.06 6.85
C SER A 54 7.05 -0.07 6.08
N VAL A 55 6.23 -1.10 6.23
CA VAL A 55 4.96 -1.24 5.51
C VAL A 55 4.05 -0.02 5.65
N PRO A 56 3.71 0.49 6.86
CA PRO A 56 2.81 1.64 6.98
C PRO A 56 3.38 2.93 6.41
N LYS A 57 4.70 3.07 6.37
CA LYS A 57 5.39 4.27 5.86
C LYS A 57 5.50 4.25 4.34
N LEU A 58 5.84 3.08 3.80
CA LEU A 58 6.14 2.90 2.38
C LEU A 58 4.93 2.46 1.56
N GLN A 59 3.89 1.94 2.20
CA GLN A 59 2.66 1.47 1.55
C GLN A 59 2.94 0.64 0.28
N PRO A 60 3.72 -0.47 0.38
CA PRO A 60 3.98 -1.33 -0.75
C PRO A 60 2.71 -2.08 -1.15
N THR A 61 2.57 -2.39 -2.43
CA THR A 61 1.54 -3.33 -2.91
C THR A 61 2.06 -4.77 -2.90
N ILE A 62 3.37 -4.91 -3.09
CA ILE A 62 4.07 -6.21 -3.10
C ILE A 62 5.23 -6.16 -2.11
N VAL A 63 5.42 -7.21 -1.34
CA VAL A 63 6.62 -7.45 -0.53
C VAL A 63 7.33 -8.68 -1.07
N VAL A 64 8.59 -8.51 -1.47
CA VAL A 64 9.50 -9.62 -1.82
C VAL A 64 10.28 -9.98 -0.57
N MET A 65 10.04 -11.16 0.00
CA MET A 65 10.45 -11.54 1.36
C MET A 65 11.36 -12.76 1.34
N ASP A 66 12.60 -12.61 1.77
CA ASP A 66 13.46 -13.76 2.05
C ASP A 66 12.89 -14.60 3.20
N ILE A 67 12.91 -15.92 3.04
CA ILE A 67 12.46 -16.86 4.09
C ILE A 67 13.48 -16.98 5.20
N GLY A 68 14.76 -17.00 4.86
CA GLY A 68 15.86 -17.42 5.75
C GLY A 68 16.58 -16.28 6.45
N MET A 69 15.89 -15.36 7.12
CA MET A 69 16.50 -14.24 7.83
C MET A 69 16.68 -14.51 9.32
N PRO A 70 17.71 -13.90 9.97
CA PRO A 70 17.88 -13.95 11.42
C PRO A 70 16.79 -13.14 12.16
N SER A 71 16.64 -13.38 13.46
CA SER A 71 15.65 -12.75 14.36
C SER A 71 14.22 -13.13 13.98
N LEU A 72 13.47 -12.24 13.39
CA LEU A 72 12.15 -12.54 12.82
C LEU A 72 12.34 -13.02 11.38
N ASP A 73 12.09 -14.31 11.14
CA ASP A 73 12.18 -14.92 9.82
C ASP A 73 11.07 -14.43 8.85
N GLY A 74 11.25 -14.73 7.56
CA GLY A 74 10.30 -14.30 6.55
C GLY A 74 8.90 -14.90 6.70
N ILE A 75 8.77 -16.09 7.29
CA ILE A 75 7.47 -16.75 7.53
C ILE A 75 6.70 -15.99 8.63
N GLY A 76 7.38 -15.68 9.74
CA GLY A 76 6.80 -14.91 10.84
C GLY A 76 6.42 -13.49 10.41
N ALA A 77 7.31 -12.81 9.68
CA ALA A 77 7.05 -11.48 9.14
C ALA A 77 5.87 -11.48 8.17
N THR A 78 5.80 -12.46 7.26
CA THR A 78 4.67 -12.61 6.31
C THR A 78 3.35 -12.77 7.05
N ARG A 79 3.30 -13.63 8.07
CA ARG A 79 2.07 -13.84 8.87
C ARG A 79 1.59 -12.54 9.51
N LEU A 80 2.50 -11.76 10.09
CA LEU A 80 2.16 -10.47 10.72
C LEU A 80 1.71 -9.44 9.70
N ILE A 81 2.41 -9.32 8.56
CA ILE A 81 2.02 -8.43 7.46
C ILE A 81 0.63 -8.82 6.94
N LYS A 82 0.38 -10.08 6.66
CA LYS A 82 -0.91 -10.54 6.14
C LYS A 82 -2.07 -10.40 7.13
N THR A 83 -1.79 -10.44 8.43
CA THR A 83 -2.80 -10.18 9.47
C THR A 83 -3.19 -8.71 9.54
N GLN A 84 -2.23 -7.79 9.38
CA GLN A 84 -2.44 -6.36 9.50
C GLN A 84 -2.81 -5.69 8.17
N TYR A 85 -2.31 -6.22 7.06
CA TYR A 85 -2.43 -5.67 5.70
C TYR A 85 -2.77 -6.79 4.71
N PRO A 86 -3.98 -7.35 4.76
CA PRO A 86 -4.38 -8.50 3.94
C PRO A 86 -4.31 -8.22 2.43
N GLU A 87 -4.39 -6.94 2.03
CA GLU A 87 -4.32 -6.47 0.65
C GLU A 87 -2.91 -6.55 0.04
N ILE A 88 -1.85 -6.55 0.86
CA ILE A 88 -0.47 -6.64 0.38
C ILE A 88 -0.17 -8.07 -0.05
N ALA A 89 0.30 -8.26 -1.27
CA ALA A 89 0.80 -9.57 -1.69
C ALA A 89 2.25 -9.76 -1.24
N VAL A 90 2.56 -10.94 -0.72
CA VAL A 90 3.91 -11.33 -0.32
C VAL A 90 4.40 -12.43 -1.25
N LEU A 91 5.58 -12.23 -1.84
CA LEU A 91 6.33 -13.22 -2.63
C LEU A 91 7.53 -13.69 -1.82
N GLY A 92 7.56 -14.97 -1.47
CA GLY A 92 8.68 -15.57 -0.76
C GLY A 92 9.89 -15.77 -1.67
N LEU A 93 11.09 -15.52 -1.16
CA LEU A 93 12.35 -15.93 -1.78
C LEU A 93 13.04 -16.98 -0.93
N SER A 94 13.60 -17.98 -1.55
CA SER A 94 14.32 -19.03 -0.83
C SER A 94 15.59 -19.48 -1.54
N VAL A 95 16.59 -19.88 -0.78
CA VAL A 95 17.76 -20.62 -1.29
C VAL A 95 17.54 -22.08 -0.95
N ASN A 96 17.15 -22.92 -1.91
CA ASN A 96 16.97 -24.37 -1.70
C ASN A 96 16.15 -24.72 -0.46
N ALA A 97 15.06 -23.97 -0.19
CA ALA A 97 14.24 -24.23 0.98
C ALA A 97 13.63 -25.63 0.90
N PRO A 98 13.71 -26.43 1.97
CA PRO A 98 12.95 -27.65 2.08
C PRO A 98 11.46 -27.39 1.85
N SER A 99 10.72 -28.34 1.30
CA SER A 99 9.30 -28.21 0.97
C SER A 99 8.45 -27.70 2.15
N TYR A 100 8.81 -28.07 3.39
CA TYR A 100 8.10 -27.62 4.59
C TYR A 100 8.22 -26.10 4.85
N HIS A 101 9.31 -25.45 4.47
CA HIS A 101 9.44 -23.97 4.55
C HIS A 101 8.59 -23.29 3.50
N VAL A 102 8.54 -23.84 2.29
CA VAL A 102 7.66 -23.36 1.23
C VAL A 102 6.20 -23.45 1.66
N ASP A 103 5.79 -24.62 2.19
CA ASP A 103 4.44 -24.84 2.71
C ASP A 103 4.10 -23.90 3.88
N ALA A 104 5.06 -23.68 4.79
CA ALA A 104 4.88 -22.76 5.91
C ALA A 104 4.73 -21.30 5.44
N MET A 105 5.48 -20.89 4.43
CA MET A 105 5.40 -19.55 3.84
C MET A 105 4.04 -19.32 3.16
N LEU A 106 3.55 -20.30 2.40
CA LEU A 106 2.23 -20.25 1.77
C LEU A 106 1.11 -20.24 2.83
N LYS A 107 1.22 -21.06 3.89
CA LYS A 107 0.29 -21.06 5.03
C LYS A 107 0.31 -19.73 5.82
N ALA A 108 1.45 -19.03 5.84
CA ALA A 108 1.54 -17.69 6.42
C ALA A 108 0.83 -16.61 5.58
N GLY A 109 0.40 -16.94 4.36
CA GLY A 109 -0.35 -16.08 3.45
C GLY A 109 0.47 -15.51 2.29
N ALA A 110 1.66 -16.04 2.02
CA ALA A 110 2.39 -15.68 0.81
C ALA A 110 1.60 -16.11 -0.43
N PHE A 111 1.69 -15.28 -1.47
CA PHE A 111 1.05 -15.55 -2.76
C PHE A 111 1.77 -16.64 -3.53
N ASP A 112 3.10 -16.64 -3.49
CA ASP A 112 3.96 -17.58 -4.19
C ASP A 112 5.35 -17.63 -3.51
N VAL A 113 6.14 -18.65 -3.81
CA VAL A 113 7.53 -18.79 -3.35
C VAL A 113 8.42 -19.12 -4.54
N ILE A 114 9.47 -18.31 -4.73
CA ILE A 114 10.42 -18.40 -5.83
C ILE A 114 11.81 -18.72 -5.26
N THR A 115 12.57 -19.55 -5.94
CA THR A 115 13.96 -19.77 -5.55
C THR A 115 14.85 -18.61 -6.01
N LYS A 116 15.85 -18.22 -5.20
CA LYS A 116 16.70 -17.03 -5.47
C LYS A 116 17.49 -17.17 -6.79
N ASP A 117 17.85 -18.37 -7.21
CA ASP A 117 18.51 -18.65 -8.48
C ASP A 117 17.62 -18.37 -9.70
N ARG A 118 16.29 -18.49 -9.54
CA ARG A 118 15.29 -18.20 -10.59
C ARG A 118 14.68 -16.81 -10.50
N ALA A 119 15.00 -16.06 -9.43
CA ALA A 119 14.38 -14.77 -9.17
C ALA A 119 14.58 -13.76 -10.31
N VAL A 120 15.74 -13.76 -10.98
CA VAL A 120 16.00 -12.86 -12.11
C VAL A 120 14.99 -13.07 -13.24
N ASP A 121 14.63 -14.33 -13.53
CA ASP A 121 13.76 -14.68 -14.65
C ASP A 121 12.26 -14.68 -14.27
N GLU A 122 11.93 -15.04 -13.02
CA GLU A 122 10.56 -15.34 -12.62
C GLU A 122 9.90 -14.24 -11.78
N LEU A 123 10.69 -13.41 -11.07
CA LEU A 123 10.17 -12.46 -10.10
C LEU A 123 9.21 -11.45 -10.73
N TYR A 124 9.53 -10.90 -11.89
CA TYR A 124 8.65 -9.95 -12.56
C TYR A 124 7.29 -10.57 -12.93
N SER A 125 7.31 -11.79 -13.48
CA SER A 125 6.07 -12.51 -13.82
C SER A 125 5.24 -12.82 -12.59
N ALA A 126 5.88 -13.18 -11.47
CA ALA A 126 5.21 -13.42 -10.19
C ALA A 126 4.58 -12.14 -9.62
N ILE A 127 5.29 -11.01 -9.69
CA ILE A 127 4.77 -9.69 -9.30
C ILE A 127 3.53 -9.34 -10.13
N GLN A 128 3.55 -9.56 -11.43
CA GLN A 128 2.39 -9.28 -12.28
C GLN A 128 1.19 -10.16 -11.91
N ARG A 129 1.39 -11.47 -11.68
CA ARG A 129 0.32 -12.39 -11.24
C ARG A 129 -0.25 -11.96 -9.88
N ALA A 130 0.62 -11.62 -8.93
CA ALA A 130 0.22 -11.17 -7.61
C ALA A 130 -0.58 -9.85 -7.69
N THR A 131 -0.11 -8.88 -8.49
CA THR A 131 -0.81 -7.60 -8.69
C THR A 131 -2.20 -7.80 -9.28
N ALA A 132 -2.33 -8.66 -10.29
CA ALA A 132 -3.62 -8.96 -10.90
C ALA A 132 -4.60 -9.62 -9.89
N ALA A 133 -4.09 -10.41 -8.97
CA ALA A 133 -4.90 -11.07 -7.93
C ALA A 133 -5.40 -10.10 -6.84
N ILE A 134 -4.63 -9.05 -6.50
CA ILE A 134 -5.01 -8.08 -5.45
C ILE A 134 -5.80 -6.86 -5.98
N GLN A 135 -5.75 -6.55 -7.28
CA GLN A 135 -6.47 -5.40 -7.86
C GLN A 135 -7.97 -5.37 -7.53
N PRO A 136 -8.73 -6.47 -7.59
CA PRO A 136 -10.14 -6.45 -7.22
C PRO A 136 -10.37 -6.06 -5.76
N ILE A 137 -9.45 -6.39 -4.87
CA ILE A 137 -9.52 -6.08 -3.43
C ILE A 137 -9.30 -4.58 -3.21
N LEU A 138 -8.34 -3.97 -3.91
CA LEU A 138 -8.03 -2.55 -3.81
C LEU A 138 -9.19 -1.67 -4.29
N ILE A 139 -9.88 -2.06 -5.38
CA ILE A 139 -11.04 -1.33 -5.91
C ILE A 139 -12.20 -1.31 -4.91
N LEU A 140 -12.38 -2.38 -4.13
CA LEU A 140 -13.44 -2.48 -3.13
C LEU A 140 -13.17 -1.67 -1.85
N GLN A 141 -11.92 -1.23 -1.63
CA GLN A 141 -11.50 -0.46 -0.46
C GLN A 141 -11.39 1.05 -0.71
N GLU A 142 -11.56 1.52 -1.95
CA GLU A 142 -11.66 2.95 -2.22
C GLU A 142 -12.92 3.51 -1.56
N PRO A 143 -12.82 4.58 -0.74
CA PRO A 143 -14.00 5.25 -0.21
C PRO A 143 -14.85 5.75 -1.39
N PRO A 144 -16.19 5.71 -1.29
CA PRO A 144 -17.04 6.24 -2.35
C PRO A 144 -16.64 7.68 -2.65
N PRO A 145 -16.65 8.11 -3.92
CA PRO A 145 -16.32 9.48 -4.28
C PRO A 145 -17.19 10.42 -3.46
N ALA A 146 -16.54 11.40 -2.81
CA ALA A 146 -17.22 12.40 -2.00
C ALA A 146 -18.36 13.00 -2.82
N SER A 147 -19.59 12.78 -2.37
CA SER A 147 -20.79 13.33 -2.96
C SER A 147 -20.59 14.84 -3.07
N VAL A 148 -20.64 15.38 -4.27
CA VAL A 148 -20.66 16.82 -4.52
C VAL A 148 -21.91 17.34 -3.84
N GLU A 149 -21.74 17.91 -2.66
CA GLU A 149 -22.79 18.61 -1.93
C GLU A 149 -23.19 19.81 -2.77
N GLN A 150 -24.34 19.70 -3.39
CA GLN A 150 -24.95 20.80 -4.13
C GLN A 150 -25.13 21.96 -3.16
N ALA A 151 -24.39 23.03 -3.40
CA ALA A 151 -24.60 24.31 -2.75
C ALA A 151 -25.99 24.80 -3.13
N GLY A 152 -26.97 24.49 -2.28
CA GLY A 152 -28.30 25.08 -2.31
C GLY A 152 -28.21 26.56 -1.93
N ALA A 153 -28.61 27.41 -2.85
CA ALA A 153 -28.69 28.85 -2.70
C ALA A 153 -29.55 29.20 -1.45
N ALA A 154 -28.92 29.78 -0.43
CA ALA A 154 -29.65 30.46 0.64
C ALA A 154 -29.97 31.88 0.20
N GLN A 155 -31.25 32.16 0.09
CA GLN A 155 -31.80 33.53 -0.07
C GLN A 155 -31.56 34.33 1.21
N PRO A 156 -31.29 35.66 1.13
CA PRO A 156 -31.15 36.51 2.31
C PRO A 156 -32.51 36.80 2.92
N ALA A 157 -32.72 36.43 4.15
CA ALA A 157 -33.87 36.80 4.94
C ALA A 157 -33.67 38.20 5.52
N GLU A 158 -34.68 39.02 5.28
CA GLU A 158 -34.93 40.39 5.67
C GLU A 158 -34.86 40.60 7.18
N ALA A 159 -34.20 41.68 7.62
CA ALA A 159 -34.08 42.10 9.03
C ALA A 159 -35.38 42.70 9.52
N PRO A 160 -35.87 42.38 10.73
CA PRO A 160 -36.91 43.17 11.38
C PRO A 160 -36.30 44.33 12.16
N ARG A 161 -36.91 45.45 11.99
CA ARG A 161 -36.64 46.78 12.58
C ARG A 161 -36.83 46.75 14.11
N THR A 162 -35.96 47.46 14.79
CA THR A 162 -36.05 47.81 16.19
C THR A 162 -37.23 48.77 16.44
N PRO A 163 -37.87 48.76 17.60
CA PRO A 163 -38.41 49.96 18.22
C PRO A 163 -37.60 50.40 19.42
N ASP A 164 -37.23 51.63 19.34
CA ASP A 164 -36.78 52.50 20.40
C ASP A 164 -37.83 52.59 21.53
N VAL A 165 -37.43 52.64 22.82
CA VAL A 165 -38.05 53.42 23.89
C VAL A 165 -37.21 53.41 25.15
N MET A 166 -36.66 54.56 25.42
CA MET A 166 -36.64 55.34 26.69
C MET A 166 -36.21 54.73 28.00
N SER A 167 -35.11 55.28 28.44
CA SER A 167 -34.93 56.05 29.67
C SER A 167 -35.66 55.56 30.95
N ALA A 168 -34.92 55.24 31.96
CA ALA A 168 -35.09 55.77 33.35
C ALA A 168 -34.03 55.29 34.33
N LYS A 169 -33.19 56.20 34.73
CA LYS A 169 -32.98 56.67 36.12
C LYS A 169 -32.36 55.73 37.14
N VAL A 170 -31.14 56.09 37.49
CA VAL A 170 -30.43 55.81 38.73
C VAL A 170 -31.23 56.38 39.95
N PRO A 171 -31.14 55.72 41.13
CA PRO A 171 -30.32 56.38 42.16
C PRO A 171 -29.43 55.47 42.98
N LYS A 172 -28.43 56.15 43.52
CA LYS A 172 -27.46 55.76 44.55
C LYS A 172 -28.10 55.20 45.82
N ILE A 173 -27.50 54.23 46.46
CA ILE A 173 -26.85 54.37 47.75
C ILE A 173 -25.81 53.25 47.85
#